data_ca0e3519d5d458d06f67e57b41afa9ab
#
_entry.id   ca0e3519d5d458d06f67e57b41afa9ab
#
_cell.length_a   1.000
_cell.length_b   1.000
_cell.length_c   1.000
_cell.angle_alpha   90.00
_cell.angle_beta   90.00
_cell.angle_gamma   90.00
#
_symmetry.space_group_name_H-M   'P 1'
#
loop_
_entity.id
_entity.type
_entity.pdbx_description
1 polymer ?
#
loop_
_entity_poly.entity_id
_entity_poly.type
_entity_poly.pdbx_seq_one_letter_code
_entity_poly.pdbx_strand_id
1 'polypeptide(L)'
;MHSSEQIKDFILENLTRHQKDIIKATILKFGLSRQAILKHMHTLISEDRVVAHGKTRDRFYELLPLVNFSQTIDVNASFSPDKILKTKIIPNLESVPLDIYEICEFSIMALLANTLDHSQATKLNYKLYISPNDVHFVLSDNGIGIF
;
A
#
# COMPACT_ATOMS: atom_id res chain seq x y z
N MET A 1 -17.00 -25.69 -2.54
CA MET A 1 -17.36 -24.60 -1.59
C MET A 1 -16.21 -23.62 -1.51
N HIS A 2 -16.50 -22.35 -1.61
CA HIS A 2 -15.48 -21.30 -1.55
C HIS A 2 -15.31 -20.81 -0.12
N SER A 3 -14.07 -20.64 0.32
CA SER A 3 -13.79 -20.11 1.66
C SER A 3 -14.06 -18.60 1.73
N SER A 4 -14.31 -18.10 2.93
CA SER A 4 -14.48 -16.66 3.17
C SER A 4 -13.22 -15.86 2.72
N GLU A 5 -12.04 -16.42 2.95
CA GLU A 5 -10.78 -15.78 2.54
C GLU A 5 -10.65 -15.69 1.02
N GLN A 6 -11.01 -16.74 0.28
CA GLN A 6 -10.98 -16.70 -1.19
C GLN A 6 -11.88 -15.60 -1.76
N ILE A 7 -13.04 -15.39 -1.16
CA ILE A 7 -13.97 -14.34 -1.58
C ILE A 7 -13.43 -12.96 -1.27
N LYS A 8 -12.89 -12.75 -0.06
CA LYS A 8 -12.27 -11.49 0.34
C LYS A 8 -11.06 -11.15 -0.54
N ASP A 9 -10.19 -12.13 -0.79
CA ASP A 9 -9.00 -11.94 -1.63
C ASP A 9 -9.40 -11.53 -3.05
N PHE A 10 -10.39 -12.19 -3.63
CA PHE A 10 -10.91 -11.81 -4.95
C PHE A 10 -11.40 -10.36 -4.98
N ILE A 11 -12.17 -9.95 -3.96
CA ILE A 11 -12.65 -8.56 -3.84
C ILE A 11 -11.47 -7.59 -3.80
N LEU A 12 -10.50 -7.83 -2.93
CA LEU A 12 -9.34 -6.94 -2.77
C LEU A 12 -8.49 -6.85 -4.04
N GLU A 13 -8.27 -7.97 -4.72
CA GLU A 13 -7.46 -8.02 -5.94
C GLU A 13 -8.14 -7.32 -7.15
N ASN A 14 -9.47 -7.30 -7.17
CA ASN A 14 -10.22 -6.80 -8.33
C ASN A 14 -10.88 -5.44 -8.10
N LEU A 15 -10.89 -4.92 -6.88
CA LEU A 15 -11.63 -3.71 -6.52
C LEU A 15 -11.18 -2.49 -7.32
N THR A 16 -9.89 -2.34 -7.57
CA THR A 16 -9.35 -1.20 -8.32
C THR A 16 -9.95 -1.10 -9.73
N ARG A 17 -10.23 -2.24 -10.35
CA ARG A 17 -10.82 -2.31 -11.69
C ARG A 17 -12.36 -2.28 -11.68
N HIS A 18 -12.98 -2.62 -10.55
CA HIS A 18 -14.42 -2.83 -10.41
C HIS A 18 -15.01 -2.04 -9.24
N GLN A 19 -14.64 -0.77 -9.07
CA GLN A 19 -15.07 0.03 -7.91
C GLN A 19 -16.60 0.11 -7.77
N LYS A 20 -17.31 0.21 -8.88
CA LYS A 20 -18.78 0.32 -8.88
C LYS A 20 -19.49 -1.02 -9.01
N ASP A 21 -18.87 -2.00 -9.62
CA ASP A 21 -19.50 -3.28 -9.96
C ASP A 21 -18.84 -4.50 -9.29
N ILE A 22 -18.02 -4.29 -8.25
CA ILE A 22 -17.32 -5.38 -7.56
C ILE A 22 -18.29 -6.44 -7.00
N ILE A 23 -19.43 -6.02 -6.47
CA ILE A 23 -20.42 -6.95 -5.95
C ILE A 23 -20.91 -7.88 -7.07
N LYS A 24 -21.26 -7.31 -8.22
CA LYS A 24 -21.69 -8.07 -9.40
C LYS A 24 -20.60 -9.01 -9.91
N ALA A 25 -19.37 -8.51 -10.01
CA ALA A 25 -18.23 -9.32 -10.45
C ALA A 25 -17.99 -10.51 -9.51
N THR A 26 -18.11 -10.29 -8.21
CA THR A 26 -17.92 -11.35 -7.20
C THR A 26 -19.07 -12.38 -7.26
N ILE A 27 -20.30 -11.93 -7.45
CA ILE A 27 -21.46 -12.82 -7.66
C ILE A 27 -21.22 -13.73 -8.88
N LEU A 28 -20.78 -13.16 -10.00
CA LEU A 28 -20.48 -13.90 -11.23
C LEU A 28 -19.36 -14.93 -11.02
N LYS A 29 -18.35 -14.57 -10.25
CA LYS A 29 -17.20 -15.45 -9.99
C LYS A 29 -17.56 -16.65 -9.11
N PHE A 30 -18.32 -16.43 -8.04
CA PHE A 30 -18.53 -17.43 -6.99
C PHE A 30 -19.94 -18.04 -6.99
N GLY A 31 -20.88 -17.49 -7.74
CA GLY A 31 -22.25 -18.00 -7.80
C GLY A 31 -23.03 -17.84 -6.49
N LEU A 32 -22.63 -16.93 -5.63
CA LEU A 32 -23.27 -16.66 -4.35
C LEU A 32 -24.32 -15.55 -4.47
N SER A 33 -25.22 -15.47 -3.47
CA SER A 33 -26.22 -14.40 -3.43
C SER A 33 -25.56 -13.04 -3.15
N ARG A 34 -26.24 -11.97 -3.56
CA ARG A 34 -25.82 -10.59 -3.26
C ARG A 34 -25.64 -10.39 -1.76
N GLN A 35 -26.56 -10.92 -0.94
CA GLN A 35 -26.50 -10.80 0.52
C GLN A 35 -25.25 -11.47 1.10
N ALA A 36 -24.87 -12.63 0.58
CA ALA A 36 -23.66 -13.34 1.02
C ALA A 36 -22.40 -12.52 0.69
N ILE A 37 -22.33 -11.97 -0.51
CA ILE A 37 -21.18 -11.11 -0.92
C ILE A 37 -21.13 -9.82 -0.08
N LEU A 38 -22.26 -9.19 0.19
CA LEU A 38 -22.32 -7.99 1.03
C LEU A 38 -21.84 -8.25 2.45
N LYS A 39 -22.05 -9.43 3.00
CA LYS A 39 -21.48 -9.81 4.30
C LYS A 39 -19.95 -9.76 4.29
N HIS A 40 -19.34 -10.31 3.26
CA HIS A 40 -17.88 -10.25 3.11
C HIS A 40 -17.38 -8.81 2.92
N MET A 41 -18.11 -8.00 2.16
CA MET A 41 -17.80 -6.58 2.00
C MET A 41 -17.89 -5.81 3.32
N HIS A 42 -18.93 -6.06 4.11
CA HIS A 42 -19.07 -5.44 5.44
C HIS A 42 -17.92 -5.85 6.38
N THR A 43 -17.46 -7.09 6.30
CA THR A 43 -16.30 -7.54 7.06
C THR A 43 -15.04 -6.78 6.65
N LEU A 44 -14.79 -6.63 5.35
CA LEU A 44 -13.64 -5.87 4.84
C LEU A 44 -13.70 -4.39 5.25
N ILE A 45 -14.88 -3.81 5.31
CA ILE A 45 -15.07 -2.43 5.80
C ILE A 45 -14.76 -2.35 7.30
N SER A 46 -15.25 -3.30 8.09
CA SER A 46 -14.99 -3.34 9.54
C SER A 46 -13.52 -3.61 9.88
N GLU A 47 -12.79 -4.26 8.98
CA GLU A 47 -11.35 -4.52 9.11
C GLU A 47 -10.49 -3.36 8.56
N ASP A 48 -11.11 -2.24 8.20
CA ASP A 48 -10.43 -1.07 7.61
C ASP A 48 -9.61 -1.39 6.34
N ARG A 49 -10.09 -2.36 5.56
CA ARG A 49 -9.48 -2.76 4.29
C ARG A 49 -10.13 -2.07 3.09
N VAL A 50 -11.38 -1.70 3.23
CA VAL A 50 -12.21 -1.09 2.18
C VAL A 50 -13.05 0.03 2.78
N VAL A 51 -13.28 1.09 2.03
CA VAL A 51 -14.21 2.16 2.36
C VAL A 51 -15.30 2.23 1.30
N ALA A 52 -16.54 2.44 1.75
CA ALA A 52 -17.69 2.64 0.88
C ALA A 52 -17.98 4.14 0.71
N HIS A 53 -18.24 4.55 -0.52
CA HIS A 53 -18.61 5.92 -0.87
C HIS A 53 -19.97 5.93 -1.56
N GLY A 54 -20.70 7.04 -1.42
CA GLY A 54 -21.99 7.24 -2.08
C GLY A 54 -23.12 6.44 -1.46
N LYS A 55 -24.30 6.56 -2.05
CA LYS A 55 -25.52 5.88 -1.61
C LYS A 55 -26.19 5.18 -2.77
N THR A 56 -26.77 4.03 -2.52
CA THR A 56 -27.56 3.26 -3.49
C THR A 56 -26.88 3.13 -4.88
N ARG A 57 -27.39 3.77 -5.91
CA ARG A 57 -26.90 3.68 -7.29
C ARG A 57 -25.49 4.25 -7.48
N ASP A 58 -25.13 5.25 -6.68
CA ASP A 58 -23.84 5.92 -6.77
C ASP A 58 -22.80 5.31 -5.84
N ARG A 59 -23.13 4.19 -5.20
CA ARG A 59 -22.20 3.51 -4.29
C ARG A 59 -21.03 2.92 -5.05
N PHE A 60 -19.83 3.22 -4.57
CA PHE A 60 -18.60 2.59 -5.00
C PHE A 60 -17.71 2.31 -3.81
N TYR A 61 -16.73 1.46 -4.02
CA TYR A 61 -15.81 1.02 -2.96
C TYR A 61 -14.37 1.33 -3.37
N GLU A 62 -13.56 1.61 -2.37
CA GLU A 62 -12.16 1.95 -2.55
C GLU A 62 -11.31 1.19 -1.55
N LEU A 63 -10.13 0.72 -1.97
CA LEU A 63 -9.19 0.09 -1.07
C LEU A 63 -8.61 1.12 -0.11
N LEU A 64 -8.57 0.77 1.18
CA LEU A 64 -7.79 1.51 2.16
C LEU A 64 -6.35 0.97 2.17
N PRO A 65 -5.35 1.82 2.31
CA PRO A 65 -3.97 1.37 2.39
C PRO A 65 -3.73 0.60 3.68
N LEU A 66 -2.90 -0.46 3.60
CA LEU A 66 -2.42 -1.20 4.76
C LEU A 66 -1.41 -0.35 5.55
N VAL A 67 -0.63 0.44 4.83
CA VAL A 67 0.36 1.38 5.38
C VAL A 67 0.24 2.68 4.60
N ASN A 68 0.21 3.80 5.29
CA ASN A 68 0.22 5.13 4.69
C ASN A 68 0.81 6.11 5.69
N PHE A 69 2.10 6.41 5.55
CA PHE A 69 2.74 7.41 6.40
C PHE A 69 3.83 8.18 5.67
N SER A 70 4.17 9.31 6.24
CA SER A 70 5.21 10.20 5.76
C SER A 70 6.08 10.62 6.95
N GLN A 71 7.38 10.71 6.74
CA GLN A 71 8.32 11.14 7.77
C GLN A 71 9.42 12.02 7.19
N THR A 72 9.85 13.01 7.97
CA THR A 72 11.01 13.83 7.67
C THR A 72 12.17 13.44 8.58
N ILE A 73 13.35 13.29 8.00
CA ILE A 73 14.56 12.87 8.70
C ILE A 73 15.65 13.91 8.42
N ASP A 74 16.42 14.25 9.46
CA ASP A 74 17.59 15.10 9.31
C ASP A 74 18.76 14.31 8.71
N VAL A 75 19.38 14.86 7.69
CA VAL A 75 20.57 14.31 7.05
C VAL A 75 21.79 14.99 7.65
N ASN A 76 22.44 14.32 8.58
CA ASN A 76 23.62 14.81 9.30
C ASN A 76 24.68 13.71 9.38
N ALA A 77 25.74 13.94 10.17
CA ALA A 77 26.83 12.98 10.32
C ALA A 77 26.39 11.59 10.84
N SER A 78 25.25 11.53 11.55
CA SER A 78 24.68 10.28 12.06
C SER A 78 23.70 9.62 11.09
N PHE A 79 23.44 10.22 9.92
CA PHE A 79 22.54 9.64 8.91
C PHE A 79 23.12 8.34 8.35
N SER A 80 22.34 7.26 8.47
CA SER A 80 22.70 5.95 7.95
C SER A 80 21.54 5.39 7.16
N PRO A 81 21.68 5.24 5.82
CA PRO A 81 20.64 4.61 4.98
C PRO A 81 20.24 3.22 5.48
N ASP A 82 21.21 2.39 5.86
CA ASP A 82 20.97 1.04 6.36
C ASP A 82 20.15 1.05 7.65
N LYS A 83 20.47 1.92 8.59
CA LYS A 83 19.74 2.06 9.85
C LYS A 83 18.30 2.51 9.63
N ILE A 84 18.08 3.49 8.75
CA ILE A 84 16.73 3.98 8.41
C ILE A 84 15.91 2.87 7.77
N LEU A 85 16.49 2.17 6.80
CA LEU A 85 15.83 1.04 6.15
C LEU A 85 15.39 -0.01 7.16
N LYS A 86 16.29 -0.47 8.00
CA LYS A 86 16.05 -1.55 8.96
C LYS A 86 15.09 -1.16 10.08
N THR A 87 15.16 0.06 10.58
CA THR A 87 14.38 0.46 11.76
C THR A 87 13.05 1.11 11.44
N LYS A 88 12.91 1.75 10.28
CA LYS A 88 11.74 2.57 9.95
C LYS A 88 10.92 2.05 8.76
N ILE A 89 11.55 1.38 7.82
CA ILE A 89 10.90 0.97 6.56
C ILE A 89 10.58 -0.51 6.55
N ILE A 90 11.56 -1.38 6.78
CA ILE A 90 11.38 -2.84 6.76
C ILE A 90 10.25 -3.33 7.67
N PRO A 91 10.08 -2.82 8.92
CA PRO A 91 8.96 -3.26 9.77
C PRO A 91 7.57 -3.05 9.16
N ASN A 92 7.43 -2.13 8.22
CA ASN A 92 6.18 -1.86 7.52
C ASN A 92 5.97 -2.70 6.25
N LEU A 93 6.98 -3.46 5.85
CA LEU A 93 6.93 -4.32 4.65
C LEU A 93 6.54 -5.77 4.95
N GLU A 94 6.14 -6.10 6.16
CA GLU A 94 5.83 -7.47 6.59
C GLU A 94 4.70 -8.12 5.79
N SER A 95 3.74 -7.33 5.32
CA SER A 95 2.60 -7.82 4.52
C SER A 95 2.92 -8.00 3.04
N VAL A 96 4.10 -7.59 2.61
CA VAL A 96 4.49 -7.60 1.20
C VAL A 96 5.05 -8.98 0.82
N PRO A 97 4.65 -9.56 -0.34
CA PRO A 97 5.24 -10.82 -0.81
C PRO A 97 6.77 -10.74 -0.94
N LEU A 98 7.45 -11.86 -0.72
CA LEU A 98 8.92 -11.91 -0.61
C LEU A 98 9.63 -11.34 -1.84
N ASP A 99 9.17 -11.66 -3.04
CA ASP A 99 9.76 -11.16 -4.28
C ASP A 99 9.64 -9.63 -4.41
N ILE A 100 8.51 -9.08 -4.02
CA ILE A 100 8.28 -7.63 -3.99
C ILE A 100 9.10 -6.98 -2.87
N TYR A 101 9.16 -7.64 -1.70
CA TYR A 101 9.98 -7.19 -0.57
C TYR A 101 11.45 -7.00 -0.96
N GLU A 102 12.04 -7.98 -1.64
CA GLU A 102 13.44 -7.92 -2.07
C GLU A 102 13.70 -6.75 -3.03
N ILE A 103 12.79 -6.52 -3.96
CA ILE A 103 12.86 -5.37 -4.88
C ILE A 103 12.76 -4.05 -4.11
N CYS A 104 11.82 -3.94 -3.17
CA CYS A 104 11.63 -2.75 -2.33
C CYS A 104 12.87 -2.47 -1.49
N GLU A 105 13.40 -3.48 -0.81
CA GLU A 105 14.60 -3.35 0.02
C GLU A 105 15.78 -2.78 -0.77
N PHE A 106 16.07 -3.39 -1.91
CA PHE A 106 17.16 -2.97 -2.80
C PHE A 106 16.95 -1.54 -3.33
N SER A 107 15.76 -1.26 -3.86
CA SER A 107 15.45 0.02 -4.49
C SER A 107 15.45 1.17 -3.49
N ILE A 108 14.87 0.97 -2.31
CA ILE A 108 14.80 2.00 -1.26
C ILE A 108 16.21 2.27 -0.72
N MET A 109 17.01 1.24 -0.52
CA MET A 109 18.39 1.40 -0.08
C MET A 109 19.22 2.23 -1.08
N ALA A 110 19.05 1.95 -2.38
CA ALA A 110 19.72 2.72 -3.44
C ALA A 110 19.32 4.19 -3.44
N LEU A 111 18.03 4.48 -3.26
CA LEU A 111 17.52 5.86 -3.18
C LEU A 111 18.07 6.61 -1.97
N LEU A 112 18.09 5.96 -0.80
CA LEU A 112 18.64 6.56 0.42
C LEU A 112 20.13 6.81 0.32
N ALA A 113 20.89 5.89 -0.28
CA ALA A 113 22.32 6.05 -0.51
C ALA A 113 22.61 7.21 -1.48
N ASN A 114 21.83 7.36 -2.55
CA ASN A 114 21.96 8.47 -3.49
C ASN A 114 21.74 9.83 -2.82
N THR A 115 20.81 9.94 -1.89
CA THR A 115 20.60 11.16 -1.11
C THR A 115 21.85 11.53 -0.32
N LEU A 116 22.47 10.54 0.34
CA LEU A 116 23.70 10.79 1.11
C LEU A 116 24.88 11.23 0.23
N ASP A 117 25.05 10.54 -0.91
CA ASP A 117 26.25 10.70 -1.74
C ASP A 117 26.21 11.92 -2.66
N HIS A 118 25.05 12.33 -3.13
CA HIS A 118 24.93 13.25 -4.26
C HIS A 118 24.06 14.47 -4.04
N SER A 119 23.11 14.46 -3.09
CA SER A 119 22.15 15.56 -2.99
C SER A 119 22.61 16.76 -2.17
N GLN A 120 23.58 16.59 -1.27
CA GLN A 120 23.97 17.60 -0.27
C GLN A 120 22.78 18.08 0.57
N ALA A 121 21.77 17.24 0.73
CA ALA A 121 20.57 17.55 1.48
C ALA A 121 20.85 17.62 2.99
N THR A 122 20.10 18.47 3.68
CA THR A 122 20.07 18.52 5.14
C THR A 122 18.80 17.87 5.70
N LYS A 123 17.77 17.74 4.89
CA LYS A 123 16.50 17.09 5.23
C LYS A 123 16.02 16.17 4.12
N LEU A 124 15.46 15.07 4.53
CA LEU A 124 14.89 14.03 3.69
C LEU A 124 13.47 13.77 4.13
N ASN A 125 12.52 13.80 3.19
CA ASN A 125 11.16 13.36 3.43
C ASN A 125 10.90 12.09 2.64
N TYR A 126 10.27 11.11 3.27
CA TYR A 126 9.79 9.93 2.54
C TYR A 126 8.33 9.64 2.87
N LYS A 127 7.64 9.09 1.88
CA LYS A 127 6.29 8.56 2.00
C LYS A 127 6.29 7.08 1.64
N LEU A 128 5.64 6.28 2.46
CA LEU A 128 5.41 4.87 2.19
C LEU A 128 3.92 4.60 2.19
N TYR A 129 3.44 4.07 1.08
CA TYR A 129 2.06 3.68 0.89
C TYR A 129 2.04 2.21 0.43
N ILE A 130 1.32 1.36 1.13
CA ILE A 130 1.15 -0.05 0.79
C ILE A 130 -0.33 -0.36 0.74
N SER A 131 -0.79 -0.83 -0.41
CA SER A 131 -2.11 -1.42 -0.60
C SER A 131 -1.98 -2.91 -0.88
N PRO A 132 -3.07 -3.68 -0.93
CA PRO A 132 -3.00 -5.09 -1.32
C PRO A 132 -2.33 -5.35 -2.68
N ASN A 133 -2.36 -4.37 -3.58
CA ASN A 133 -1.88 -4.51 -4.97
C ASN A 133 -0.60 -3.73 -5.27
N ASP A 134 -0.25 -2.74 -4.45
CA ASP A 134 0.80 -1.79 -4.79
C ASP A 134 1.66 -1.41 -3.60
N VAL A 135 2.93 -1.14 -3.86
CA VAL A 135 3.83 -0.46 -2.93
C VAL A 135 4.35 0.79 -3.61
N HIS A 136 4.13 1.94 -2.98
CA HIS A 136 4.64 3.23 -3.43
C HIS A 136 5.60 3.80 -2.39
N PHE A 137 6.80 4.10 -2.82
CA PHE A 137 7.78 4.80 -2.01
C PHE A 137 8.20 6.07 -2.74
N VAL A 138 8.04 7.19 -2.08
CA VAL A 138 8.43 8.51 -2.61
C VAL A 138 9.46 9.12 -1.69
N LEU A 139 10.58 9.50 -2.26
CA LEU A 139 11.68 10.15 -1.56
C LEU A 139 11.87 11.54 -2.13
N SER A 140 11.90 12.55 -1.27
CA SER A 140 12.22 13.91 -1.64
C SER A 140 13.20 14.51 -0.65
N ASP A 141 14.12 15.31 -1.13
CA ASP A 141 15.13 15.99 -0.33
C ASP A 141 15.19 17.47 -0.67
N ASN A 142 15.86 18.24 0.18
CA ASN A 142 16.10 19.67 -0.03
C ASN A 142 17.48 19.98 -0.61
N GLY A 143 18.12 18.99 -1.20
CA GLY A 143 19.45 19.11 -1.80
C GLY A 143 19.45 19.75 -3.19
N ILE A 144 20.61 19.67 -3.85
CA ILE A 144 20.83 20.27 -5.17
C ILE A 144 20.25 19.46 -6.34
N GLY A 145 19.73 18.26 -6.07
CA GLY A 145 19.27 17.34 -7.11
C GLY A 145 20.39 16.51 -7.72
N ILE A 146 20.01 15.60 -8.61
CA ILE A 146 20.93 14.73 -9.35
C ILE A 146 21.07 15.28 -10.76
N PHE A 147 22.02 16.16 -10.98
CA PHE A 147 22.31 16.72 -12.30
C PHE A 147 23.78 16.54 -12.66
#